data_1a3f62dd5f705d39657074cb0f790375
#
_entry.id   1a3f62dd5f705d39657074cb0f790375
#
_cell.length_a   1.000
_cell.length_b   1.000
_cell.length_c   1.000
_cell.angle_alpha   90.00
_cell.angle_beta   90.00
_cell.angle_gamma   90.00
#
_symmetry.space_group_name_H-M   'P 1'
#
loop_
_entity.id
_entity.type
_entity.pdbx_description
1 polymer ?
#
loop_
_entity_poly.entity_id
_entity_poly.type
_entity_poly.pdbx_seq_one_letter_code
_entity_poly.pdbx_strand_id
1 'polypeptide(L)'
;NKKDQKVNSGLFLFKYSITSWIAGFLFYSVGAIFVFHLSIVLTLVIIGFLTPFVVKYLNETSYKNLNLKPYGTILGAFWVFLKAFFMMILLYILFIPLYFIPLINFIALYLPLYYFFHKMLNYDVSSTILSKEEYEKIYSKSSSAFRVRTLLLYFISTIPFVTLFVSI
;
A
#
# COMPACT_ATOMS: atom_id res chain seq x y z
N ASN A 1 22.41 -50.74 21.22
CA ASN A 1 21.37 -51.70 20.84
C ASN A 1 20.78 -51.26 19.49
N LYS A 2 20.70 -52.20 18.49
CA LYS A 2 20.21 -51.88 17.12
C LYS A 2 18.82 -51.26 17.10
N LYS A 3 18.00 -51.47 18.12
CA LYS A 3 16.64 -50.96 18.24
C LYS A 3 16.63 -49.48 18.60
N ASP A 4 17.51 -49.05 19.48
CA ASP A 4 17.64 -47.65 19.91
C ASP A 4 18.22 -46.76 18.80
N GLN A 5 19.07 -47.32 17.98
CA GLN A 5 19.63 -46.61 16.83
C GLN A 5 18.60 -46.38 15.72
N LYS A 6 17.69 -47.32 15.49
CA LYS A 6 16.56 -47.15 14.54
C LYS A 6 15.52 -46.14 15.01
N VAL A 7 15.22 -46.11 16.32
CA VAL A 7 14.31 -45.16 16.91
C VAL A 7 14.88 -43.74 16.83
N ASN A 8 16.15 -43.55 17.17
CA ASN A 8 16.82 -42.25 17.08
C ASN A 8 16.92 -41.74 15.64
N SER A 9 17.19 -42.58 14.65
CA SER A 9 17.23 -42.18 13.24
C SER A 9 15.83 -41.79 12.73
N GLY A 10 14.78 -42.52 13.14
CA GLY A 10 13.39 -42.17 12.80
C GLY A 10 12.93 -40.84 13.38
N LEU A 11 13.26 -40.58 14.64
CA LEU A 11 12.95 -39.31 15.31
C LEU A 11 13.70 -38.12 14.66
N PHE A 12 14.97 -38.35 14.26
CA PHE A 12 15.76 -37.33 13.58
C PHE A 12 15.20 -36.98 12.20
N LEU A 13 14.82 -37.98 11.41
CA LEU A 13 14.18 -37.74 10.09
C LEU A 13 12.82 -37.07 10.23
N PHE A 14 12.03 -37.47 11.21
CA PHE A 14 10.72 -36.83 11.47
C PHE A 14 10.87 -35.37 11.89
N LYS A 15 11.80 -35.08 12.80
CA LYS A 15 12.12 -33.70 13.23
C LYS A 15 12.63 -32.86 12.06
N TYR A 16 13.48 -33.39 11.19
CA TYR A 16 13.99 -32.73 10.01
C TYR A 16 12.86 -32.43 9.00
N SER A 17 11.98 -33.38 8.76
CA SER A 17 10.84 -33.24 7.86
C SER A 17 9.86 -32.14 8.32
N ILE A 18 9.52 -32.10 9.60
CA ILE A 18 8.65 -31.05 10.16
C ILE A 18 9.32 -29.68 10.06
N THR A 19 10.61 -29.60 10.40
CA THR A 19 11.34 -28.33 10.34
C THR A 19 11.42 -27.80 8.91
N SER A 20 11.67 -28.65 7.93
CA SER A 20 11.72 -28.26 6.52
C SER A 20 10.35 -27.83 5.99
N TRP A 21 9.26 -28.48 6.42
CA TRP A 21 7.90 -28.11 6.06
C TRP A 21 7.52 -26.74 6.63
N ILE A 22 7.80 -26.50 7.92
CA ILE A 22 7.56 -25.20 8.57
C ILE A 22 8.37 -24.10 7.91
N ALA A 23 9.66 -24.34 7.63
CA ALA A 23 10.52 -23.39 6.95
C ALA A 23 10.00 -23.08 5.53
N GLY A 24 9.57 -24.10 4.79
CA GLY A 24 8.94 -23.94 3.49
C GLY A 24 7.65 -23.09 3.56
N PHE A 25 6.75 -23.42 4.49
CA PHE A 25 5.51 -22.67 4.69
C PHE A 25 5.78 -21.20 5.03
N LEU A 26 6.71 -20.92 5.95
CA LEU A 26 7.10 -19.56 6.30
C LEU A 26 7.70 -18.82 5.10
N PHE A 27 8.57 -19.46 4.34
CA PHE A 27 9.17 -18.85 3.16
C PHE A 27 8.14 -18.48 2.09
N TYR A 28 7.20 -19.40 1.78
CA TYR A 28 6.12 -19.13 0.83
C TYR A 28 5.16 -18.04 1.35
N SER A 29 4.84 -18.03 2.65
CA SER A 29 3.98 -17.02 3.24
C SER A 29 4.60 -15.63 3.19
N VAL A 30 5.86 -15.51 3.56
CA VAL A 30 6.61 -14.25 3.46
C VAL A 30 6.74 -13.80 2.01
N GLY A 31 7.03 -14.74 1.09
CA GLY A 31 7.09 -14.46 -0.34
C GLY A 31 5.76 -13.95 -0.90
N ALA A 32 4.64 -14.57 -0.53
CA ALA A 32 3.31 -14.15 -0.96
C ALA A 32 2.96 -12.75 -0.45
N ILE A 33 3.25 -12.47 0.83
CA ILE A 33 3.07 -11.12 1.41
C ILE A 33 3.92 -10.10 0.67
N PHE A 34 5.17 -10.42 0.38
CA PHE A 34 6.08 -9.53 -0.36
C PHE A 34 5.56 -9.23 -1.77
N VAL A 35 5.16 -10.27 -2.53
CA VAL A 35 4.59 -10.11 -3.89
C VAL A 35 3.31 -9.27 -3.85
N PHE A 36 2.44 -9.50 -2.88
CA PHE A 36 1.22 -8.71 -2.70
C PHE A 36 1.53 -7.21 -2.49
N HIS A 37 2.45 -6.89 -1.59
CA HIS A 37 2.85 -5.50 -1.33
C HIS A 37 3.54 -4.86 -2.54
N LEU A 38 4.40 -5.61 -3.22
CA LEU A 38 5.07 -5.14 -4.43
C LEU A 38 4.05 -4.83 -5.53
N SER A 39 3.01 -5.64 -5.70
CA SER A 39 1.94 -5.40 -6.66
C SER A 39 1.17 -4.11 -6.36
N ILE A 40 0.87 -3.83 -5.08
CA ILE A 40 0.22 -2.57 -4.68
C ILE A 40 1.12 -1.38 -5.03
N VAL A 41 2.40 -1.46 -4.70
CA VAL A 41 3.36 -0.39 -4.98
C VAL A 41 3.47 -0.13 -6.49
N LEU A 42 3.60 -1.19 -7.30
CA LEU A 42 3.65 -1.07 -8.76
C LEU A 42 2.37 -0.45 -9.33
N THR A 43 1.21 -0.87 -8.83
CA THR A 43 -0.08 -0.31 -9.24
C THR A 43 -0.16 1.19 -8.97
N LEU A 44 0.27 1.63 -7.79
CA LEU A 44 0.29 3.07 -7.44
C LEU A 44 1.26 3.88 -8.31
N VAL A 45 2.40 3.30 -8.66
CA VAL A 45 3.34 3.94 -9.60
C VAL A 45 2.70 4.11 -10.99
N ILE A 46 2.02 3.08 -11.49
CA ILE A 46 1.32 3.13 -12.79
C ILE A 46 0.20 4.18 -12.75
N ILE A 47 -0.62 4.21 -11.69
CA ILE A 47 -1.69 5.21 -11.51
C ILE A 47 -1.10 6.61 -11.49
N GLY A 48 -0.03 6.85 -10.73
CA GLY A 48 0.64 8.15 -10.68
C GLY A 48 1.15 8.61 -12.05
N PHE A 49 1.60 7.67 -12.88
CA PHE A 49 2.01 7.97 -14.25
C PHE A 49 0.83 8.31 -15.17
N LEU A 50 -0.33 7.68 -14.96
CA LEU A 50 -1.55 7.92 -15.74
C LEU A 50 -2.31 9.17 -15.31
N THR A 51 -2.19 9.59 -14.05
CA THR A 51 -2.95 10.72 -13.49
C THR A 51 -2.86 12.01 -14.32
N PRO A 52 -1.68 12.47 -14.81
CA PRO A 52 -1.61 13.67 -15.65
C PRO A 52 -2.42 13.58 -16.94
N PHE A 53 -2.47 12.41 -17.57
CA PHE A 53 -3.23 12.19 -18.80
C PHE A 53 -4.73 12.26 -18.55
N VAL A 54 -5.20 11.61 -17.47
CA VAL A 54 -6.61 11.63 -17.06
C VAL A 54 -7.04 13.06 -16.70
N VAL A 55 -6.23 13.78 -15.93
CA VAL A 55 -6.52 15.17 -15.55
C VAL A 55 -6.58 16.08 -16.77
N LYS A 56 -5.64 15.93 -17.72
CA LYS A 56 -5.66 16.68 -18.97
C LYS A 56 -6.95 16.42 -19.76
N TYR A 57 -7.33 15.16 -19.93
CA TYR A 57 -8.57 14.79 -20.63
C TYR A 57 -9.81 15.37 -19.94
N LEU A 58 -9.90 15.29 -18.62
CA LEU A 58 -11.00 15.86 -17.84
C LEU A 58 -11.07 17.40 -17.96
N ASN A 59 -9.91 18.05 -17.97
CA ASN A 59 -9.85 19.50 -18.13
C ASN A 59 -10.34 19.95 -19.53
N GLU A 60 -10.05 19.18 -20.57
CA GLU A 60 -10.46 19.47 -21.94
C GLU A 60 -11.95 19.17 -22.18
N THR A 61 -12.52 18.19 -21.49
CA THR A 61 -13.91 17.74 -21.73
C THR A 61 -14.90 18.29 -20.74
N SER A 62 -14.65 18.17 -19.44
CA SER A 62 -15.63 18.45 -18.39
C SER A 62 -15.36 19.73 -17.61
N TYR A 63 -14.11 20.19 -17.56
CA TYR A 63 -13.66 21.32 -16.74
C TYR A 63 -12.90 22.37 -17.54
N LYS A 64 -13.39 22.73 -18.72
CA LYS A 64 -12.73 23.55 -19.75
C LYS A 64 -12.13 24.91 -19.30
N ASN A 65 -12.44 25.38 -18.10
CA ASN A 65 -12.01 26.70 -17.60
C ASN A 65 -11.12 26.62 -16.35
N LEU A 66 -10.66 25.44 -15.96
CA LEU A 66 -9.75 25.33 -14.82
C LEU A 66 -8.32 25.70 -15.22
N ASN A 67 -7.80 26.72 -14.57
CA ASN A 67 -6.40 27.09 -14.72
C ASN A 67 -5.54 26.14 -13.86
N LEU A 68 -5.08 25.05 -14.48
CA LEU A 68 -4.22 24.06 -13.82
C LEU A 68 -2.85 24.68 -13.51
N LYS A 69 -2.41 24.55 -12.27
CA LYS A 69 -1.11 25.05 -11.81
C LYS A 69 -0.28 23.89 -11.22
N PRO A 70 0.15 22.93 -12.04
CA PRO A 70 0.86 21.76 -11.55
C PRO A 70 2.19 22.15 -10.90
N TYR A 71 2.44 21.67 -9.68
CA TYR A 71 3.73 21.80 -9.00
C TYR A 71 4.50 20.48 -8.93
N GLY A 72 3.91 19.41 -9.43
CA GLY A 72 4.47 18.08 -9.39
C GLY A 72 5.74 17.94 -10.22
N THR A 73 6.75 17.32 -9.61
CA THR A 73 8.00 16.94 -10.29
C THR A 73 8.26 15.46 -10.05
N ILE A 74 8.96 14.81 -10.98
CA ILE A 74 9.32 13.38 -10.84
C ILE A 74 10.13 13.15 -9.56
N LEU A 75 11.08 14.02 -9.26
CA LEU A 75 11.87 13.99 -8.03
C LEU A 75 10.99 14.21 -6.78
N GLY A 76 10.03 15.13 -6.86
CA GLY A 76 9.05 15.37 -5.79
C GLY A 76 8.19 14.15 -5.51
N ALA A 77 7.68 13.51 -6.56
CA ALA A 77 6.91 12.27 -6.46
C ALA A 77 7.73 11.15 -5.81
N PHE A 78 8.97 10.96 -6.28
CA PHE A 78 9.88 9.97 -5.70
C PHE A 78 10.17 10.23 -4.22
N TRP A 79 10.34 11.49 -3.84
CA TRP A 79 10.61 11.86 -2.44
C TRP A 79 9.41 11.64 -1.53
N VAL A 80 8.20 11.96 -2.01
CA VAL A 80 6.94 11.68 -1.29
C VAL A 80 6.72 10.18 -1.17
N PHE A 81 6.94 9.43 -2.25
CA PHE A 81 6.89 7.96 -2.24
C PHE A 81 7.84 7.39 -1.19
N LEU A 82 9.10 7.78 -1.19
CA LEU A 82 10.11 7.26 -0.28
C LEU A 82 9.74 7.53 1.19
N LYS A 83 9.31 8.76 1.51
CA LYS A 83 8.84 9.11 2.86
C LYS A 83 7.61 8.32 3.28
N ALA A 84 6.62 8.20 2.40
CA ALA A 84 5.40 7.45 2.68
C ALA A 84 5.68 5.96 2.86
N PHE A 85 6.58 5.39 2.06
CA PHE A 85 7.00 4.00 2.13
C PHE A 85 7.73 3.67 3.44
N PHE A 86 8.71 4.49 3.83
CA PHE A 86 9.40 4.29 5.10
C PHE A 86 8.48 4.46 6.30
N MET A 87 7.55 5.42 6.25
CA MET A 87 6.56 5.59 7.32
C MET A 87 5.60 4.39 7.39
N MET A 88 5.21 3.83 6.26
CA MET A 88 4.41 2.60 6.21
C MET A 88 5.13 1.43 6.88
N ILE A 89 6.41 1.23 6.58
CA ILE A 89 7.23 0.18 7.23
C ILE A 89 7.31 0.44 8.74
N LEU A 90 7.56 1.67 9.15
CA LEU A 90 7.63 2.04 10.57
C LEU A 90 6.30 1.74 11.29
N LEU A 91 5.16 2.03 10.67
CA LEU A 91 3.85 1.70 11.20
C LEU A 91 3.63 0.19 11.32
N TYR A 92 4.08 -0.61 10.34
CA TYR A 92 4.04 -2.07 10.44
C TYR A 92 4.84 -2.58 11.64
N ILE A 93 6.05 -2.05 11.85
CA ILE A 93 6.88 -2.42 13.01
C ILE A 93 6.21 -1.99 14.32
N LEU A 94 5.68 -0.78 14.37
CA LEU A 94 5.01 -0.25 15.57
C LEU A 94 3.76 -1.08 15.95
N PHE A 95 3.07 -1.63 14.94
CA PHE A 95 1.84 -2.39 15.15
C PHE A 95 2.07 -3.88 15.38
N ILE A 96 3.32 -4.36 15.44
CA ILE A 96 3.62 -5.76 15.76
C ILE A 96 2.85 -6.28 16.98
N PRO A 97 2.76 -5.55 18.12
CA PRO A 97 1.99 -6.03 19.27
C PRO A 97 0.48 -6.20 18.99
N LEU A 98 -0.07 -5.38 18.08
CA LEU A 98 -1.50 -5.40 17.75
C LEU A 98 -1.90 -6.62 16.89
N TYR A 99 -0.94 -7.25 16.21
CA TYR A 99 -1.22 -8.45 15.41
C TYR A 99 -1.67 -9.65 16.25
N PHE A 100 -1.31 -9.66 17.54
CA PHE A 100 -1.71 -10.74 18.47
C PHE A 100 -3.11 -10.56 19.04
N ILE A 101 -3.78 -9.43 18.78
CA ILE A 101 -5.11 -9.13 19.29
C ILE A 101 -6.12 -9.41 18.18
N PRO A 102 -7.03 -10.41 18.35
CA PRO A 102 -8.08 -10.69 17.39
C PRO A 102 -8.91 -9.44 17.07
N LEU A 103 -9.35 -9.29 15.82
CA LEU A 103 -10.07 -8.15 15.25
C LEU A 103 -9.23 -6.88 15.09
N ILE A 104 -8.35 -6.54 16.03
CA ILE A 104 -7.45 -5.37 15.92
C ILE A 104 -6.34 -5.64 14.90
N ASN A 105 -5.94 -6.89 14.71
CA ASN A 105 -4.95 -7.29 13.72
C ASN A 105 -5.34 -6.85 12.30
N PHE A 106 -6.61 -6.85 11.93
CA PHE A 106 -7.07 -6.33 10.64
C PHE A 106 -6.76 -4.83 10.50
N ILE A 107 -7.04 -4.04 11.53
CA ILE A 107 -6.72 -2.61 11.52
C ILE A 107 -5.22 -2.41 11.41
N ALA A 108 -4.44 -3.15 12.19
CA ALA A 108 -2.98 -3.08 12.18
C ALA A 108 -2.38 -3.43 10.80
N LEU A 109 -3.01 -4.34 10.06
CA LEU A 109 -2.58 -4.74 8.72
C LEU A 109 -2.93 -3.69 7.65
N TYR A 110 -4.16 -3.18 7.67
CA TYR A 110 -4.67 -2.31 6.61
C TYR A 110 -4.35 -0.82 6.82
N LEU A 111 -4.13 -0.37 8.05
CA LEU A 111 -3.91 1.05 8.34
C LEU A 111 -2.58 1.60 7.78
N PRO A 112 -1.44 0.87 7.83
CA PRO A 112 -0.21 1.33 7.19
C PRO A 112 -0.35 1.44 5.66
N LEU A 113 -1.05 0.49 5.01
CA LEU A 113 -1.35 0.53 3.59
C LEU A 113 -2.25 1.72 3.25
N TYR A 114 -3.29 1.96 4.05
CA TYR A 114 -4.14 3.15 3.88
C TYR A 114 -3.33 4.44 4.01
N TYR A 115 -2.43 4.55 4.98
CA TYR A 115 -1.56 5.72 5.11
C TYR A 115 -0.75 5.97 3.84
N PHE A 116 -0.13 4.92 3.30
CA PHE A 116 0.64 4.99 2.08
C PHE A 116 -0.24 5.42 0.88
N PHE A 117 -1.37 4.75 0.68
CA PHE A 117 -2.36 5.08 -0.34
C PHE A 117 -2.82 6.54 -0.24
N HIS A 118 -3.19 6.98 0.97
CA HIS A 118 -3.64 8.36 1.22
C HIS A 118 -2.58 9.40 0.82
N LYS A 119 -1.31 9.15 1.17
CA LYS A 119 -0.23 10.08 0.84
C LYS A 119 0.06 10.13 -0.65
N MET A 120 0.10 8.98 -1.31
CA MET A 120 0.36 8.89 -2.74
C MET A 120 -0.77 9.52 -3.55
N LEU A 121 -2.02 9.12 -3.29
CA LEU A 121 -3.17 9.64 -4.03
C LEU A 121 -3.33 11.16 -3.89
N ASN A 122 -3.19 11.69 -2.67
CA ASN A 122 -3.28 13.13 -2.46
C ASN A 122 -2.16 13.88 -3.18
N TYR A 123 -0.95 13.36 -3.19
CA TYR A 123 0.15 13.98 -3.93
C TYR A 123 -0.12 13.92 -5.43
N ASP A 124 -0.45 12.76 -5.97
CA ASP A 124 -0.65 12.57 -7.42
C ASP A 124 -1.71 13.52 -7.97
N VAL A 125 -2.86 13.59 -7.30
CA VAL A 125 -3.97 14.46 -7.72
C VAL A 125 -3.61 15.94 -7.51
N SER A 126 -3.16 16.32 -6.30
CA SER A 126 -2.92 17.72 -5.98
C SER A 126 -1.77 18.32 -6.78
N SER A 127 -0.69 17.57 -6.96
CA SER A 127 0.49 18.04 -7.69
C SER A 127 0.24 18.27 -9.18
N THR A 128 -0.81 17.65 -9.71
CA THR A 128 -1.21 17.77 -11.13
C THR A 128 -2.18 18.93 -11.36
N ILE A 129 -2.97 19.29 -10.36
CA ILE A 129 -4.10 20.25 -10.51
C ILE A 129 -3.79 21.61 -9.89
N LEU A 130 -3.15 21.64 -8.70
CA LEU A 130 -3.03 22.82 -7.85
C LEU A 130 -1.59 23.33 -7.82
N SER A 131 -1.42 24.61 -7.39
CA SER A 131 -0.12 25.07 -6.89
C SER A 131 0.13 24.51 -5.49
N LYS A 132 1.39 24.48 -5.06
CA LYS A 132 1.76 23.99 -3.73
C LYS A 132 1.07 24.78 -2.62
N GLU A 133 1.00 26.11 -2.75
CA GLU A 133 0.36 27.01 -1.79
C GLU A 133 -1.15 26.79 -1.70
N GLU A 134 -1.82 26.63 -2.85
CA GLU A 134 -3.24 26.31 -2.92
C GLU A 134 -3.54 24.96 -2.26
N TYR A 135 -2.72 23.96 -2.52
CA TYR A 135 -2.86 22.66 -1.87
C TYR A 135 -2.73 22.75 -0.34
N GLU A 136 -1.68 23.39 0.16
CA GLU A 136 -1.46 23.54 1.60
C GLU A 136 -2.62 24.27 2.29
N LYS A 137 -3.15 25.31 1.65
CA LYS A 137 -4.30 26.07 2.15
C LYS A 137 -5.59 25.24 2.19
N ILE A 138 -5.87 24.48 1.13
CA ILE A 138 -7.06 23.63 1.04
C ILE A 138 -6.94 22.46 2.01
N TYR A 139 -5.78 21.83 2.07
CA TYR A 139 -5.53 20.68 2.93
C TYR A 139 -5.61 21.05 4.41
N SER A 140 -5.06 22.18 4.83
CA SER A 140 -5.15 22.65 6.22
C SER A 140 -6.60 22.89 6.66
N LYS A 141 -7.44 23.40 5.75
CA LYS A 141 -8.85 23.67 6.04
C LYS A 141 -9.75 22.43 6.00
N SER A 142 -9.40 21.44 5.19
CA SER A 142 -10.28 20.32 4.85
C SER A 142 -9.62 18.95 5.00
N SER A 143 -8.61 18.81 5.86
CA SER A 143 -7.83 17.57 6.00
C SER A 143 -8.66 16.34 6.36
N SER A 144 -9.74 16.50 7.13
CA SER A 144 -10.68 15.43 7.46
C SER A 144 -11.47 14.95 6.24
N ALA A 145 -11.91 15.88 5.38
CA ALA A 145 -12.61 15.53 4.13
C ALA A 145 -11.69 14.76 3.17
N PHE A 146 -10.41 15.15 3.06
CA PHE A 146 -9.42 14.38 2.28
C PHE A 146 -9.24 12.97 2.83
N ARG A 147 -9.13 12.81 4.15
CA ARG A 147 -9.00 11.50 4.79
C ARG A 147 -10.21 10.62 4.55
N VAL A 148 -11.42 11.14 4.72
CA VAL A 148 -12.65 10.37 4.51
C VAL A 148 -12.79 9.94 3.04
N ARG A 149 -12.56 10.84 2.09
CA ARG A 149 -12.63 10.50 0.65
C ARG A 149 -11.62 9.45 0.25
N THR A 150 -10.37 9.59 0.68
CA THR A 150 -9.33 8.60 0.37
C THR A 150 -9.56 7.28 1.10
N LEU A 151 -10.18 7.28 2.29
CA LEU A 151 -10.57 6.06 3.00
C LEU A 151 -11.66 5.31 2.22
N LEU A 152 -12.68 6.01 1.74
CA LEU A 152 -13.72 5.41 0.90
C LEU A 152 -13.12 4.81 -0.38
N LEU A 153 -12.26 5.55 -1.07
CA LEU A 153 -11.57 5.05 -2.26
C LEU A 153 -10.68 3.85 -1.96
N TYR A 154 -10.00 3.86 -0.82
CA TYR A 154 -9.18 2.73 -0.38
C TYR A 154 -10.03 1.47 -0.14
N PHE A 155 -11.17 1.60 0.54
CA PHE A 155 -12.09 0.47 0.73
C PHE A 155 -12.61 -0.06 -0.60
N ILE A 156 -13.03 0.82 -1.51
CA ILE A 156 -13.49 0.43 -2.84
C ILE A 156 -12.37 -0.29 -3.61
N SER A 157 -11.14 0.21 -3.53
CA SER A 157 -9.97 -0.40 -4.18
C SER A 157 -9.55 -1.74 -3.58
N THR A 158 -9.95 -2.03 -2.34
CA THR A 158 -9.63 -3.29 -1.66
C THR A 158 -10.57 -4.43 -2.11
N ILE A 159 -11.72 -4.11 -2.72
CA ILE A 159 -12.65 -5.11 -3.23
C ILE A 159 -12.10 -5.64 -4.57
N PRO A 160 -11.72 -6.94 -4.67
CA PRO A 160 -11.32 -7.55 -5.94
C PRO A 160 -12.44 -7.34 -6.96
N PHE A 161 -12.24 -7.21 -8.19
CA PHE A 161 -13.20 -6.88 -9.26
C PHE A 161 -13.60 -5.39 -9.37
N VAL A 162 -13.81 -4.66 -8.27
CA VAL A 162 -14.12 -3.22 -8.36
C VAL A 162 -12.90 -2.45 -8.88
N THR A 163 -11.70 -2.87 -8.50
CA THR A 163 -10.44 -2.30 -8.99
C THR A 163 -10.34 -2.34 -10.52
N LEU A 164 -10.88 -3.38 -11.16
CA LEU A 164 -10.88 -3.51 -12.62
C LEU A 164 -11.81 -2.49 -13.28
N PHE A 165 -12.89 -2.09 -12.63
CA PHE A 165 -13.88 -1.14 -13.16
C PHE A 165 -13.61 0.31 -12.76
N VAL A 166 -12.95 0.55 -11.65
CA VAL A 166 -12.64 1.91 -11.15
C VAL A 166 -11.33 2.44 -11.77
N SER A 167 -10.50 1.55 -12.34
CA SER A 167 -9.24 1.92 -13.00
C SER A 167 -9.41 2.31 -14.49
N ILE A 168 -10.64 2.27 -15.01
CA ILE A 168 -11.02 2.73 -16.35
C ILE A 168 -11.79 4.05 -16.23
#